data_9a94be69b93591afdee0d2bc8feca8c7
#
_entry.id   9a94be69b93591afdee0d2bc8feca8c7
#
_cell.length_a   1.000
_cell.length_b   1.000
_cell.length_c   1.000
_cell.angle_alpha   90.00
_cell.angle_beta   90.00
_cell.angle_gamma   90.00
#
_symmetry.space_group_name_H-M   'P 1'
#
loop_
_entity.id
_entity.type
_entity.pdbx_description
1 polymer ?
#
loop_
_entity_poly.entity_id
_entity_poly.type
_entity_poly.pdbx_seq_one_letter_code
_entity_poly.pdbx_strand_id
1 'polypeptide(L)'
;ARGKQGGRTLEIQRLIGRSLRAGANLEALGERTITLDCDVLQADGGTRTAAISGSYVALVLAVQSLVATRAIASSPLHGQVAAVSVGIYRGQPVLDLDYAEDSGAETDMNVVMNEAGQFIEVQGTAEGHAFRREELDKLLDLAADGVRGIMEVQNTAVAAALAQRRPG
;
A
#
# COMPACT_ATOMS: atom_id res chain seq x y z
N ALA A 1 -4.92 16.20 -10.07
CA ALA A 1 -5.41 16.27 -11.46
C ALA A 1 -6.49 17.35 -11.56
N ARG A 2 -6.26 18.38 -12.37
CA ARG A 2 -7.26 19.42 -12.68
C ARG A 2 -8.15 18.88 -13.79
N GLY A 3 -9.42 18.54 -13.49
CA GLY A 3 -10.39 18.07 -14.46
C GLY A 3 -11.26 16.92 -13.93
N LYS A 4 -12.15 16.39 -14.80
CA LYS A 4 -13.01 15.25 -14.46
C LYS A 4 -12.13 14.00 -14.33
N GLN A 5 -12.04 13.42 -13.12
CA GLN A 5 -11.24 12.24 -12.85
C GLN A 5 -11.78 11.04 -13.63
N GLY A 6 -10.91 10.29 -14.30
CA GLY A 6 -11.28 9.05 -14.98
C GLY A 6 -11.61 7.91 -14.00
N GLY A 7 -12.33 6.90 -14.48
CA GLY A 7 -12.75 5.75 -13.65
C GLY A 7 -11.57 5.05 -12.96
N ARG A 8 -10.44 4.88 -13.66
CA ARG A 8 -9.21 4.31 -13.11
C ARG A 8 -8.65 5.12 -11.93
N THR A 9 -8.62 6.45 -12.04
CA THR A 9 -8.15 7.32 -10.95
C THR A 9 -9.03 7.18 -9.71
N LEU A 10 -10.35 7.14 -9.89
CA LEU A 10 -11.31 6.95 -8.79
C LEU A 10 -11.18 5.58 -8.12
N GLU A 11 -10.94 4.53 -8.91
CA GLU A 11 -10.70 3.18 -8.39
C GLU A 11 -9.45 3.14 -7.51
N ILE A 12 -8.31 3.66 -8.00
CA ILE A 12 -7.05 3.70 -7.27
C ILE A 12 -7.19 4.53 -5.99
N GLN A 13 -7.85 5.67 -6.06
CA GLN A 13 -8.12 6.53 -4.91
C GLN A 13 -8.92 5.80 -3.83
N ARG A 14 -9.94 5.02 -4.24
CA ARG A 14 -10.74 4.21 -3.31
C ARG A 14 -9.94 3.08 -2.68
N LEU A 15 -9.10 2.41 -3.47
CA LEU A 15 -8.22 1.34 -3.01
C LEU A 15 -7.25 1.86 -1.94
N ILE A 16 -6.53 2.96 -2.21
CA ILE A 16 -5.62 3.59 -1.24
C ILE A 16 -6.37 3.97 0.03
N GLY A 17 -7.49 4.67 -0.11
CA GLY A 17 -8.28 5.13 1.03
C GLY A 17 -8.82 3.99 1.90
N ARG A 18 -9.29 2.88 1.33
CA ARG A 18 -9.73 1.69 2.09
C ARG A 18 -8.58 1.05 2.84
N SER A 19 -7.46 0.85 2.15
CA SER A 19 -6.27 0.22 2.71
C SER A 19 -5.76 0.97 3.93
N LEU A 20 -5.63 2.28 3.85
CA LEU A 20 -5.12 3.10 4.95
C LEU A 20 -6.11 3.21 6.13
N ARG A 21 -7.41 3.26 5.84
CA ARG A 21 -8.43 3.27 6.90
C ARG A 21 -8.43 1.99 7.74
N ALA A 22 -8.01 0.86 7.16
CA ALA A 22 -7.90 -0.39 7.91
C ALA A 22 -6.81 -0.36 8.99
N GLY A 23 -5.85 0.57 8.91
CA GLY A 23 -4.79 0.77 9.91
C GLY A 23 -5.01 1.98 10.83
N ALA A 24 -6.19 2.63 10.81
CA ALA A 24 -6.43 3.88 11.52
C ALA A 24 -7.80 3.93 12.21
N ASN A 25 -7.82 4.45 13.44
CA ASN A 25 -9.06 4.82 14.14
C ASN A 25 -9.45 6.24 13.77
N LEU A 26 -10.42 6.40 12.88
CA LEU A 26 -10.86 7.70 12.39
C LEU A 26 -11.54 8.55 13.48
N GLU A 27 -12.17 7.93 14.49
CA GLU A 27 -12.77 8.66 15.61
C GLU A 27 -11.69 9.36 16.44
N ALA A 28 -10.55 8.71 16.65
CA ALA A 28 -9.42 9.30 17.37
C ALA A 28 -8.74 10.45 16.60
N LEU A 29 -8.94 10.54 15.29
CA LEU A 29 -8.51 11.68 14.48
C LEU A 29 -9.39 12.93 14.71
N GLY A 30 -10.65 12.73 15.10
CA GLY A 30 -11.65 13.79 15.28
C GLY A 30 -12.08 14.43 13.96
N GLU A 31 -12.55 15.66 14.01
CA GLU A 31 -13.04 16.43 12.85
C GLU A 31 -11.88 16.97 11.98
N ARG A 32 -10.97 16.09 11.59
CA ARG A 32 -9.82 16.44 10.74
C ARG A 32 -9.81 15.61 9.48
N THR A 33 -9.32 16.21 8.40
CA THR A 33 -9.08 15.52 7.14
C THR A 33 -7.57 15.50 6.86
N ILE A 34 -7.04 14.31 6.58
CA ILE A 34 -5.69 14.15 6.04
C ILE A 34 -5.83 13.82 4.56
N THR A 35 -5.33 14.70 3.71
CA THR A 35 -5.29 14.46 2.27
C THR A 35 -3.92 13.92 1.88
N LEU A 36 -3.91 12.78 1.18
CA LEU A 36 -2.72 12.16 0.64
C LEU A 36 -2.70 12.37 -0.88
N ASP A 37 -1.67 13.04 -1.35
CA ASP A 37 -1.43 13.26 -2.78
C ASP A 37 -0.34 12.28 -3.25
N CYS A 38 -0.68 11.42 -4.21
CA CYS A 38 0.20 10.38 -4.72
C CYS A 38 0.64 10.75 -6.13
N ASP A 39 1.86 11.25 -6.27
CA ASP A 39 2.46 11.58 -7.56
C ASP A 39 3.43 10.48 -8.00
N VAL A 40 3.21 9.94 -9.20
CA VAL A 40 4.05 8.89 -9.79
C VAL A 40 5.19 9.54 -10.55
N LEU A 41 6.38 9.50 -9.97
CA LEU A 41 7.60 10.05 -10.58
C LEU A 41 8.14 9.15 -11.69
N GLN A 42 8.07 7.85 -11.48
CA GLN A 42 8.47 6.83 -12.46
C GLN A 42 7.48 5.68 -12.41
N ALA A 43 6.83 5.40 -13.51
CA ALA A 43 5.90 4.28 -13.63
C ALA A 43 6.65 2.99 -13.99
N ASP A 44 6.23 1.89 -13.34
CA ASP A 44 6.61 0.52 -13.64
C ASP A 44 5.42 -0.39 -13.25
N GLY A 45 5.57 -1.70 -13.09
CA GLY A 45 4.57 -2.55 -12.47
C GLY A 45 4.29 -2.15 -11.02
N GLY A 46 3.15 -2.59 -10.46
CA GLY A 46 2.84 -2.38 -9.04
C GLY A 46 2.60 -0.92 -8.60
N THR A 47 2.29 0.00 -9.49
CA THR A 47 2.09 1.43 -9.16
C THR A 47 1.03 1.66 -8.08
N ARG A 48 -0.05 0.86 -8.06
CA ARG A 48 -1.13 0.95 -7.06
C ARG A 48 -0.65 0.56 -5.67
N THR A 49 0.11 -0.53 -5.57
CA THR A 49 0.64 -1.06 -4.31
C THR A 49 1.75 -0.17 -3.76
N ALA A 50 2.62 0.37 -4.63
CA ALA A 50 3.60 1.37 -4.27
C ALA A 50 2.95 2.65 -3.70
N ALA A 51 1.84 3.10 -4.31
CA ALA A 51 1.09 4.25 -3.82
C ALA A 51 0.50 4.00 -2.41
N ILE A 52 -0.03 2.81 -2.13
CA ILE A 52 -0.53 2.45 -0.79
C ILE A 52 0.62 2.48 0.22
N SER A 53 1.73 1.80 -0.09
CA SER A 53 2.88 1.65 0.81
C SER A 53 3.57 3.00 1.10
N GLY A 54 3.72 3.85 0.09
CA GLY A 54 4.26 5.21 0.25
C GLY A 54 3.31 6.14 0.99
N SER A 55 2.01 6.05 0.71
CA SER A 55 0.98 6.84 1.42
C SER A 55 0.92 6.52 2.91
N TYR A 56 1.17 5.27 3.30
CA TYR A 56 1.25 4.91 4.72
C TYR A 56 2.38 5.67 5.42
N VAL A 57 3.57 5.76 4.82
CA VAL A 57 4.69 6.53 5.37
C VAL A 57 4.31 8.01 5.53
N ALA A 58 3.72 8.61 4.50
CA ALA A 58 3.26 9.99 4.55
C ALA A 58 2.20 10.23 5.64
N LEU A 59 1.26 9.28 5.80
CA LEU A 59 0.24 9.30 6.84
C LEU A 59 0.85 9.27 8.24
N VAL A 60 1.83 8.39 8.48
CA VAL A 60 2.56 8.31 9.76
C VAL A 60 3.22 9.64 10.09
N LEU A 61 3.92 10.25 9.11
CA LEU A 61 4.60 11.52 9.31
C LEU A 61 3.64 12.69 9.57
N ALA A 62 2.47 12.69 8.92
CA ALA A 62 1.42 13.67 9.18
C ALA A 62 0.84 13.52 10.60
N VAL A 63 0.53 12.28 11.00
CA VAL A 63 0.03 11.98 12.35
C VAL A 63 1.05 12.35 13.42
N GLN A 64 2.32 12.03 13.23
CA GLN A 64 3.39 12.43 14.17
C GLN A 64 3.47 13.95 14.33
N SER A 65 3.28 14.71 13.26
CA SER A 65 3.20 16.17 13.32
C SER A 65 2.01 16.65 14.15
N LEU A 66 0.84 16.04 13.98
CA LEU A 66 -0.37 16.37 14.76
C LEU A 66 -0.19 16.07 16.25
N VAL A 67 0.47 14.97 16.60
CA VAL A 67 0.79 14.61 18.00
C VAL A 67 1.81 15.60 18.57
N ALA A 68 2.88 15.90 17.84
CA ALA A 68 3.94 16.81 18.28
C ALA A 68 3.42 18.23 18.54
N THR A 69 2.48 18.71 17.75
CA THR A 69 1.81 20.02 17.94
C THR A 69 0.65 19.95 18.94
N ARG A 70 0.41 18.80 19.56
CA ARG A 70 -0.72 18.56 20.48
C ARG A 70 -2.11 18.81 19.85
N ALA A 71 -2.20 18.76 18.53
CA ALA A 71 -3.46 18.84 17.80
C ALA A 71 -4.34 17.62 18.06
N ILE A 72 -3.72 16.44 18.30
CA ILE A 72 -4.36 15.22 18.79
C ILE A 72 -3.57 14.68 19.98
N ALA A 73 -4.25 13.99 20.89
CA ALA A 73 -3.65 13.50 22.13
C ALA A 73 -2.69 12.32 21.92
N SER A 74 -3.01 11.43 20.98
CA SER A 74 -2.22 10.24 20.64
C SER A 74 -2.41 9.86 19.19
N SER A 75 -1.55 8.97 18.68
CA SER A 75 -1.67 8.45 17.32
C SER A 75 -2.98 7.68 17.12
N PRO A 76 -3.76 7.98 16.09
CA PRO A 76 -4.92 7.19 15.69
C PRO A 76 -4.53 5.92 14.91
N LEU A 77 -3.25 5.73 14.57
CA LEU A 77 -2.79 4.56 13.82
C LEU A 77 -2.62 3.39 14.78
N HIS A 78 -3.19 2.24 14.43
CA HIS A 78 -3.17 1.02 15.24
C HIS A 78 -2.56 -0.18 14.51
N GLY A 79 -1.97 0.03 13.33
CA GLY A 79 -1.30 -1.02 12.59
C GLY A 79 -0.59 -0.47 11.35
N GLN A 80 0.50 -1.14 10.98
CA GLN A 80 1.21 -0.87 9.73
C GLN A 80 0.45 -1.49 8.56
N VAL A 81 0.43 -0.80 7.43
CA VAL A 81 -0.21 -1.24 6.20
C VAL A 81 0.79 -1.16 5.06
N ALA A 82 0.93 -2.25 4.32
CA ALA A 82 1.73 -2.29 3.10
C ALA A 82 1.04 -3.14 2.03
N ALA A 83 1.46 -2.97 0.80
CA ALA A 83 0.90 -3.65 -0.35
C ALA A 83 1.98 -4.02 -1.35
N VAL A 84 1.78 -5.12 -2.06
CA VAL A 84 2.67 -5.59 -3.13
C VAL A 84 1.84 -6.21 -4.26
N SER A 85 2.38 -6.20 -5.47
CA SER A 85 1.87 -6.98 -6.59
C SER A 85 2.50 -8.36 -6.61
N VAL A 86 1.71 -9.37 -6.94
CA VAL A 86 2.17 -10.74 -7.23
C VAL A 86 1.43 -11.25 -8.45
N GLY A 87 2.01 -12.19 -9.17
CA GLY A 87 1.35 -12.74 -10.34
C GLY A 87 1.94 -14.06 -10.79
N ILE A 88 1.36 -14.60 -11.87
CA ILE A 88 1.91 -15.74 -12.58
C ILE A 88 2.44 -15.24 -13.91
N TYR A 89 3.74 -15.37 -14.11
CA TYR A 89 4.40 -15.01 -15.34
C TYR A 89 5.18 -16.22 -15.88
N ARG A 90 4.88 -16.63 -17.10
CA ARG A 90 5.45 -17.84 -17.74
C ARG A 90 5.33 -19.08 -16.87
N GLY A 91 4.16 -19.25 -16.25
CA GLY A 91 3.85 -20.40 -15.37
C GLY A 91 4.53 -20.36 -14.00
N GLN A 92 5.22 -19.28 -13.63
CA GLN A 92 5.91 -19.14 -12.34
C GLN A 92 5.29 -18.01 -11.50
N PRO A 93 5.09 -18.22 -10.19
CA PRO A 93 4.74 -17.15 -9.27
C PRO A 93 5.87 -16.12 -9.19
N VAL A 94 5.53 -14.84 -9.30
CA VAL A 94 6.46 -13.70 -9.29
C VAL A 94 5.98 -12.70 -8.23
N LEU A 95 6.94 -12.12 -7.51
CA LEU A 95 6.74 -11.06 -6.53
C LEU A 95 7.20 -9.72 -7.13
N ASP A 96 6.40 -8.67 -6.89
CA ASP A 96 6.72 -7.30 -7.27
C ASP A 96 6.99 -7.18 -8.79
N LEU A 97 5.95 -7.50 -9.57
CA LEU A 97 6.03 -7.53 -11.03
C LEU A 97 6.53 -6.20 -11.59
N ASP A 98 7.54 -6.28 -12.45
CA ASP A 98 7.91 -5.14 -13.28
C ASP A 98 6.92 -4.95 -14.44
N TYR A 99 7.09 -3.90 -15.25
CA TYR A 99 6.16 -3.61 -16.35
C TYR A 99 6.11 -4.74 -17.41
N ALA A 100 7.22 -5.40 -17.68
CA ALA A 100 7.27 -6.47 -18.68
C ALA A 100 6.58 -7.74 -18.16
N GLU A 101 6.75 -8.04 -16.87
CA GLU A 101 6.08 -9.13 -16.19
C GLU A 101 4.58 -8.86 -16.06
N ASP A 102 4.19 -7.66 -15.58
CA ASP A 102 2.81 -7.23 -15.40
C ASP A 102 2.01 -7.28 -16.72
N SER A 103 2.59 -6.75 -17.80
CA SER A 103 1.95 -6.73 -19.12
C SER A 103 1.82 -8.10 -19.78
N GLY A 104 2.63 -9.06 -19.37
CA GLY A 104 2.63 -10.44 -19.89
C GLY A 104 2.17 -11.48 -18.88
N ALA A 105 1.67 -11.07 -17.72
CA ALA A 105 1.23 -11.97 -16.67
C ALA A 105 -0.04 -12.74 -17.06
N GLU A 106 -0.07 -14.01 -16.71
CA GLU A 106 -1.25 -14.86 -16.83
C GLU A 106 -2.25 -14.58 -15.70
N THR A 107 -1.75 -14.10 -14.59
CA THR A 107 -2.51 -13.62 -13.42
C THR A 107 -1.80 -12.43 -12.82
N ASP A 108 -2.53 -11.37 -12.55
CA ASP A 108 -2.11 -10.18 -11.81
C ASP A 108 -2.92 -10.05 -10.53
N MET A 109 -2.25 -9.78 -9.41
CA MET A 109 -2.89 -9.67 -8.11
C MET A 109 -2.23 -8.59 -7.26
N ASN A 110 -3.04 -7.71 -6.68
CA ASN A 110 -2.64 -6.76 -5.66
C ASN A 110 -3.06 -7.25 -4.28
N VAL A 111 -2.13 -7.30 -3.36
CA VAL A 111 -2.36 -7.79 -2.00
C VAL A 111 -1.98 -6.70 -1.01
N VAL A 112 -2.91 -6.36 -0.11
CA VAL A 112 -2.73 -5.40 0.97
C VAL A 112 -2.85 -6.13 2.29
N MET A 113 -1.87 -5.95 3.17
CA MET A 113 -1.82 -6.62 4.47
C MET A 113 -1.47 -5.66 5.59
N ASN A 114 -1.82 -6.04 6.83
CA ASN A 114 -1.36 -5.39 8.04
C ASN A 114 -0.12 -6.10 8.64
N GLU A 115 0.46 -5.49 9.67
CA GLU A 115 1.65 -6.02 10.37
C GLU A 115 1.42 -7.36 11.09
N ALA A 116 0.16 -7.69 11.38
CA ALA A 116 -0.22 -8.98 11.98
C ALA A 116 -0.31 -10.10 10.93
N GLY A 117 0.01 -9.82 9.66
CA GLY A 117 -0.08 -10.79 8.56
C GLY A 117 -1.51 -11.04 8.09
N GLN A 118 -2.46 -10.18 8.42
CA GLN A 118 -3.85 -10.29 8.01
C GLN A 118 -4.10 -9.53 6.71
N PHE A 119 -4.92 -10.10 5.85
CA PHE A 119 -5.29 -9.49 4.58
C PHE A 119 -6.31 -8.37 4.78
N ILE A 120 -6.03 -7.20 4.22
CA ILE A 120 -6.96 -6.07 4.14
C ILE A 120 -7.71 -6.10 2.82
N GLU A 121 -7.00 -6.39 1.73
CA GLU A 121 -7.58 -6.52 0.40
C GLU A 121 -6.75 -7.50 -0.44
N VAL A 122 -7.44 -8.33 -1.20
CA VAL A 122 -6.86 -9.20 -2.23
C VAL A 122 -7.65 -8.94 -3.50
N GLN A 123 -7.01 -8.41 -4.52
CA GLN A 123 -7.61 -8.12 -5.82
C GLN A 123 -6.78 -8.82 -6.89
N GLY A 124 -7.33 -9.82 -7.54
CA GLY A 124 -6.65 -10.59 -8.56
C GLY A 124 -7.52 -10.82 -9.79
N THR A 125 -6.88 -10.85 -10.94
CA THR A 125 -7.51 -11.13 -12.23
C THR A 125 -6.69 -12.15 -13.00
N ALA A 126 -7.34 -13.10 -13.63
CA ALA A 126 -6.69 -14.03 -14.58
C ALA A 126 -6.84 -13.48 -16.00
N GLU A 127 -5.73 -13.33 -16.68
CA GLU A 127 -5.64 -12.87 -18.07
C GLU A 127 -5.47 -14.11 -19.00
N GLY A 128 -6.55 -14.82 -19.25
CA GLY A 128 -6.55 -15.97 -20.16
C GLY A 128 -6.94 -17.30 -19.50
N HIS A 129 -6.16 -17.81 -18.55
CA HIS A 129 -6.46 -19.05 -17.83
C HIS A 129 -6.74 -18.78 -16.36
N ALA A 130 -7.87 -19.32 -15.86
CA ALA A 130 -8.19 -19.22 -14.42
C ALA A 130 -7.10 -19.89 -13.57
N PHE A 131 -6.67 -19.21 -12.52
CA PHE A 131 -5.69 -19.76 -11.56
C PHE A 131 -6.35 -20.74 -10.59
N ARG A 132 -5.60 -21.76 -10.18
CA ARG A 132 -6.04 -22.80 -9.25
C ARG A 132 -5.87 -22.31 -7.81
N ARG A 133 -6.52 -23.02 -6.89
CA ARG A 133 -6.42 -22.74 -5.45
C ARG A 133 -4.97 -22.78 -4.95
N GLU A 134 -4.20 -23.79 -5.38
CA GLU A 134 -2.80 -23.94 -4.97
C GLU A 134 -1.90 -22.82 -5.51
N GLU A 135 -2.25 -22.22 -6.64
CA GLU A 135 -1.55 -21.06 -7.20
C GLU A 135 -1.89 -19.82 -6.40
N LEU A 136 -3.16 -19.63 -6.01
CA LEU A 136 -3.56 -18.54 -5.13
C LEU A 136 -2.84 -18.62 -3.78
N ASP A 137 -2.78 -19.78 -3.15
CA ASP A 137 -2.12 -19.95 -1.86
C ASP A 137 -0.62 -19.57 -1.96
N LYS A 138 0.07 -20.00 -3.03
CA LYS A 138 1.47 -19.61 -3.28
C LYS A 138 1.65 -18.10 -3.50
N LEU A 139 0.75 -17.47 -4.23
CA LEU A 139 0.78 -16.02 -4.45
C LEU A 139 0.56 -15.25 -3.15
N LEU A 140 -0.34 -15.72 -2.29
CA LEU A 140 -0.58 -15.11 -0.99
C LEU A 140 0.61 -15.27 -0.04
N ASP A 141 1.28 -16.43 -0.03
CA ASP A 141 2.51 -16.66 0.73
C ASP A 141 3.63 -15.71 0.25
N LEU A 142 3.81 -15.62 -1.06
CA LEU A 142 4.80 -14.74 -1.68
C LEU A 142 4.53 -13.27 -1.37
N ALA A 143 3.26 -12.87 -1.42
CA ALA A 143 2.83 -11.52 -1.05
C ALA A 143 3.13 -11.20 0.42
N ALA A 144 2.91 -12.15 1.34
CA ALA A 144 3.21 -11.98 2.75
C ALA A 144 4.70 -11.73 3.00
N ASP A 145 5.57 -12.42 2.27
CA ASP A 145 7.01 -12.19 2.32
C ASP A 145 7.39 -10.82 1.80
N GLY A 146 6.85 -10.41 0.66
CA GLY A 146 7.08 -9.10 0.07
C GLY A 146 6.59 -7.96 0.96
N VAL A 147 5.40 -8.08 1.53
CA VAL A 147 4.84 -7.08 2.45
C VAL A 147 5.73 -6.89 3.69
N ARG A 148 6.28 -7.96 4.27
CA ARG A 148 7.23 -7.84 5.39
C ARG A 148 8.46 -7.01 5.02
N GLY A 149 9.05 -7.26 3.85
CA GLY A 149 10.18 -6.48 3.36
C GLY A 149 9.83 -5.00 3.16
N ILE A 150 8.65 -4.70 2.59
CA ILE A 150 8.18 -3.33 2.40
C ILE A 150 7.97 -2.63 3.76
N MET A 151 7.43 -3.32 4.77
CA MET A 151 7.24 -2.77 6.11
C MET A 151 8.56 -2.40 6.79
N GLU A 152 9.63 -3.17 6.59
CA GLU A 152 10.97 -2.82 7.07
C GLU A 152 11.49 -1.53 6.42
N VAL A 153 11.29 -1.38 5.11
CA VAL A 153 11.64 -0.16 4.38
C VAL A 153 10.82 1.03 4.86
N GLN A 154 9.52 0.87 5.09
CA GLN A 154 8.66 1.93 5.64
C GLN A 154 9.17 2.39 7.02
N ASN A 155 9.51 1.46 7.91
CA ASN A 155 10.05 1.76 9.24
C ASN A 155 11.36 2.58 9.14
N THR A 156 12.24 2.17 8.24
CA THR A 156 13.50 2.87 7.97
C THR A 156 13.26 4.29 7.46
N ALA A 157 12.33 4.45 6.51
CA ALA A 157 11.98 5.74 5.93
C ALA A 157 11.36 6.70 6.96
N VAL A 158 10.44 6.20 7.79
CA VAL A 158 9.84 6.99 8.89
C VAL A 158 10.91 7.42 9.90
N ALA A 159 11.77 6.51 10.34
CA ALA A 159 12.84 6.82 11.30
C ALA A 159 13.80 7.89 10.75
N ALA A 160 14.22 7.77 9.50
CA ALA A 160 15.08 8.76 8.84
C ALA A 160 14.43 10.14 8.75
N ALA A 161 13.16 10.20 8.35
CA ALA A 161 12.43 11.47 8.23
C ALA A 161 12.22 12.15 9.60
N LEU A 162 11.95 11.38 10.66
CA LEU A 162 11.80 11.93 12.02
C LEU A 162 13.14 12.41 12.59
N ALA A 163 14.25 11.75 12.29
CA ALA A 163 15.59 12.19 12.70
C ALA A 163 15.96 13.56 12.10
N GLN A 164 15.59 13.81 10.84
CA GLN A 164 15.82 15.08 10.15
C GLN A 164 14.98 16.25 10.69
N ARG A 165 13.85 15.97 11.35
CA ARG A 165 12.94 16.97 11.91
C ARG A 165 13.28 17.41 13.33
N ARG A 166 14.26 16.80 14.01
CA ARG A 166 14.71 17.23 15.33
C ARG A 166 15.51 18.52 15.16
N PRO A 167 15.05 19.67 15.70
CA PRO A 167 15.89 20.85 15.79
C PRO A 167 17.07 20.52 16.71
N GLY A 168 18.29 20.88 16.31
CA GLY A 168 19.48 20.81 17.13
C GLY A 168 19.36 21.70 18.37
#